data_1fc70761db4813f37aeb09d0aaf8e377
#
_entry.id   1fc70761db4813f37aeb09d0aaf8e377
#
_cell.length_a   1.000
_cell.length_b   1.000
_cell.length_c   1.000
_cell.angle_alpha   90.00
_cell.angle_beta   90.00
_cell.angle_gamma   90.00
#
_symmetry.space_group_name_H-M   'P 1'
#
loop_
_entity.id
_entity.type
_entity.pdbx_description
1 polymer ?
#
loop_
_entity_poly.entity_id
_entity_poly.type
_entity_poly.pdbx_seq_one_letter_code
_entity_poly.pdbx_strand_id
1 'polypeptide(L)'
;MSPVLEPAREYPSLDTFRLSELEAVRLVLRGGSVIDWHRLNFESREEAYGLLRAQEFDLSDSDDLERIEKIKQDAIAYLRRNFDFPVPKPVANADICDLLMMASGRGHRQLCACTILKVMHIIHHLEARELLFMLPTSDQEVFHMVEQKVYRVVGWMLSSGFPIVEFIGGRKNKDSLYTKLLAKQKNIAAQIYDKLRFRVITRSSDDIFPTLAYLMRHVFPFNYVIPGESKNNILSFRRFCESHEHLRTLLPRLQIAEDIERDSMPDDNTFTSGNYRVVHFVVDM
;
A
#
# COMPACT_ATOMS: atom_id res chain seq x y z
N MET A 1 12.17 -17.56 -13.01
CA MET A 1 10.74 -17.18 -13.02
C MET A 1 10.14 -17.77 -11.76
N SER A 2 9.92 -16.95 -10.74
CA SER A 2 9.22 -17.39 -9.53
C SER A 2 7.83 -17.93 -9.90
N PRO A 3 7.34 -19.00 -9.28
CA PRO A 3 6.00 -19.51 -9.55
C PRO A 3 5.01 -18.41 -9.21
N VAL A 4 4.25 -17.97 -10.21
CA VAL A 4 3.18 -17.01 -10.01
C VAL A 4 2.14 -17.68 -9.13
N LEU A 5 2.17 -17.39 -7.84
CA LEU A 5 1.15 -17.85 -6.90
C LEU A 5 -0.22 -17.39 -7.41
N GLU A 6 -1.11 -18.34 -7.66
CA GLU A 6 -2.50 -18.01 -8.00
C GLU A 6 -3.11 -17.21 -6.85
N PRO A 7 -3.74 -16.05 -7.11
CA PRO A 7 -4.37 -15.28 -6.07
C PRO A 7 -5.47 -16.10 -5.37
N ALA A 8 -5.59 -15.92 -4.06
CA ALA A 8 -6.64 -16.62 -3.30
C ALA A 8 -8.02 -16.30 -3.88
N ARG A 9 -8.83 -17.33 -4.09
CA ARG A 9 -10.17 -17.21 -4.70
C ARG A 9 -11.23 -16.63 -3.76
N GLU A 10 -10.87 -16.41 -2.50
CA GLU A 10 -11.81 -15.99 -1.47
C GLU A 10 -11.92 -14.46 -1.41
N TYR A 11 -13.16 -13.97 -1.57
CA TYR A 11 -13.48 -12.56 -1.38
C TYR A 11 -13.40 -12.21 0.11
N PRO A 12 -12.64 -11.18 0.51
CA PRO A 12 -12.57 -10.77 1.91
C PRO A 12 -13.95 -10.32 2.42
N SER A 13 -14.39 -10.88 3.55
CA SER A 13 -15.62 -10.47 4.20
C SER A 13 -15.36 -9.40 5.25
N LEU A 14 -16.25 -8.41 5.36
CA LEU A 14 -16.19 -7.42 6.44
C LEU A 14 -16.28 -8.06 7.83
N ASP A 15 -16.94 -9.21 7.95
CA ASP A 15 -17.09 -9.94 9.21
C ASP A 15 -15.81 -10.70 9.64
N THR A 16 -14.87 -10.89 8.73
CA THR A 16 -13.59 -11.57 8.98
C THR A 16 -12.39 -10.66 8.78
N PHE A 17 -12.62 -9.36 8.64
CA PHE A 17 -11.57 -8.37 8.43
C PHE A 17 -10.57 -8.37 9.59
N ARG A 18 -9.28 -8.35 9.27
CA ARG A 18 -8.22 -8.30 10.26
C ARG A 18 -7.86 -6.87 10.62
N LEU A 19 -7.27 -6.70 11.80
CA LEU A 19 -6.84 -5.38 12.27
C LEU A 19 -5.79 -4.75 11.34
N SER A 20 -4.84 -5.56 10.83
CA SER A 20 -3.82 -5.14 9.87
C SER A 20 -4.42 -4.66 8.55
N GLU A 21 -5.46 -5.32 8.07
CA GLU A 21 -6.17 -4.93 6.84
C GLU A 21 -6.94 -3.63 7.02
N LEU A 22 -7.61 -3.50 8.16
CA LEU A 22 -8.35 -2.29 8.49
C LEU A 22 -7.42 -1.08 8.57
N GLU A 23 -6.23 -1.25 9.17
CA GLU A 23 -5.20 -0.21 9.22
C GLU A 23 -4.67 0.13 7.84
N ALA A 24 -4.40 -0.88 6.99
CA ALA A 24 -3.94 -0.67 5.63
C ALA A 24 -4.97 0.11 4.79
N VAL A 25 -6.26 -0.26 4.87
CA VAL A 25 -7.35 0.48 4.21
C VAL A 25 -7.41 1.91 4.71
N ARG A 26 -7.32 2.13 6.04
CA ARG A 26 -7.31 3.46 6.64
C ARG A 26 -6.20 4.35 6.07
N LEU A 27 -4.98 3.81 5.96
CA LEU A 27 -3.82 4.53 5.42
C LEU A 27 -4.03 4.92 3.95
N VAL A 28 -4.58 4.02 3.13
CA VAL A 28 -4.87 4.30 1.71
C VAL A 28 -5.95 5.38 1.58
N LEU A 29 -7.05 5.27 2.32
CA LEU A 29 -8.15 6.24 2.27
C LEU A 29 -7.73 7.64 2.70
N ARG A 30 -6.82 7.71 3.67
CA ARG A 30 -6.33 8.97 4.24
C ARG A 30 -5.25 9.62 3.39
N GLY A 31 -4.49 8.83 2.62
CA GLY A 31 -3.32 9.31 1.88
C GLY A 31 -2.15 9.69 2.79
N GLY A 32 -2.07 9.08 3.97
CA GLY A 32 -0.97 9.28 4.90
C GLY A 32 0.35 8.72 4.34
N SER A 33 1.46 9.22 4.85
CA SER A 33 2.77 8.66 4.56
C SER A 33 2.91 7.27 5.18
N VAL A 34 3.64 6.39 4.52
CA VAL A 34 4.11 5.13 5.11
C VAL A 34 4.91 5.38 6.41
N ILE A 35 5.50 6.56 6.56
CA ILE A 35 6.18 7.00 7.78
C ILE A 35 5.20 7.28 8.92
N ASP A 36 3.93 7.50 8.64
CA ASP A 36 2.88 7.79 9.63
C ASP A 36 2.33 6.54 10.33
N TRP A 37 2.68 5.36 9.87
CA TRP A 37 2.27 4.16 10.59
C TRP A 37 2.93 4.08 11.97
N HIS A 38 2.14 3.94 13.01
CA HIS A 38 2.65 3.80 14.37
C HIS A 38 2.87 2.33 14.75
N ARG A 39 2.11 1.41 14.13
CA ARG A 39 2.14 -0.02 14.39
C ARG A 39 1.53 -0.78 13.21
N LEU A 40 2.10 -1.94 12.85
CA LEU A 40 1.62 -2.72 11.70
C LEU A 40 0.37 -3.55 11.99
N ASN A 41 0.15 -3.94 13.24
CA ASN A 41 -1.02 -4.72 13.68
C ASN A 41 -1.13 -6.14 13.10
N PHE A 42 -0.04 -6.77 12.69
CA PHE A 42 -0.04 -8.18 12.32
C PHE A 42 -0.28 -9.06 13.55
N GLU A 43 -1.14 -10.05 13.44
CA GLU A 43 -1.47 -11.00 14.51
C GLU A 43 -0.75 -12.36 14.34
N SER A 44 -0.16 -12.60 13.16
CA SER A 44 0.59 -13.82 12.87
C SER A 44 1.76 -13.60 11.91
N ARG A 45 2.73 -14.51 11.92
CA ARG A 45 3.84 -14.53 10.94
C ARG A 45 3.34 -14.72 9.51
N GLU A 46 2.22 -15.40 9.31
CA GLU A 46 1.62 -15.57 7.98
C GLU A 46 1.10 -14.26 7.41
N GLU A 47 0.54 -13.37 8.24
CA GLU A 47 0.18 -12.01 7.82
C GLU A 47 1.41 -11.18 7.46
N ALA A 48 2.47 -11.26 8.28
CA ALA A 48 3.73 -10.60 8.00
C ALA A 48 4.34 -11.08 6.69
N TYR A 49 4.33 -12.38 6.45
CA TYR A 49 4.76 -12.98 5.19
C TYR A 49 3.88 -12.53 4.01
N GLY A 50 2.58 -12.38 4.23
CA GLY A 50 1.65 -11.85 3.23
C GLY A 50 2.04 -10.46 2.72
N LEU A 51 2.54 -9.57 3.59
CA LEU A 51 3.07 -8.26 3.18
C LEU A 51 4.32 -8.41 2.29
N LEU A 52 5.26 -9.29 2.66
CA LEU A 52 6.48 -9.52 1.89
C LEU A 52 6.16 -10.09 0.50
N ARG A 53 5.23 -11.05 0.41
CA ARG A 53 4.73 -11.56 -0.87
C ARG A 53 4.05 -10.48 -1.72
N ALA A 54 3.30 -9.56 -1.11
CA ALA A 54 2.72 -8.43 -1.85
C ALA A 54 3.79 -7.48 -2.40
N GLN A 55 4.97 -7.43 -1.75
CA GLN A 55 6.18 -6.73 -2.22
C GLN A 55 7.03 -7.59 -3.18
N GLU A 56 6.54 -8.77 -3.56
CA GLU A 56 7.19 -9.74 -4.46
C GLU A 56 8.46 -10.40 -3.90
N PHE A 57 8.64 -10.41 -2.58
CA PHE A 57 9.68 -11.20 -1.94
C PHE A 57 9.23 -12.64 -1.68
N ASP A 58 10.08 -13.60 -2.03
CA ASP A 58 9.91 -15.01 -1.72
C ASP A 58 10.94 -15.43 -0.66
N LEU A 59 10.47 -15.71 0.56
CA LEU A 59 11.35 -16.15 1.66
C LEU A 59 11.93 -17.56 1.47
N SER A 60 11.53 -18.30 0.43
CA SER A 60 12.18 -19.55 0.04
C SER A 60 13.36 -19.32 -0.92
N ASP A 61 13.48 -18.13 -1.49
CA ASP A 61 14.59 -17.72 -2.36
C ASP A 61 15.71 -17.11 -1.53
N SER A 62 16.93 -17.66 -1.69
CA SER A 62 18.13 -17.21 -0.97
C SER A 62 18.54 -15.78 -1.34
N ASP A 63 18.34 -15.38 -2.59
CA ASP A 63 18.74 -14.07 -3.10
C ASP A 63 17.83 -12.98 -2.52
N ASP A 64 16.53 -13.28 -2.41
CA ASP A 64 15.56 -12.39 -1.75
C ASP A 64 15.84 -12.25 -0.25
N LEU A 65 16.20 -13.34 0.43
CA LEU A 65 16.58 -13.30 1.84
C LEU A 65 17.85 -12.48 2.05
N GLU A 66 18.88 -12.67 1.22
CA GLU A 66 20.12 -11.90 1.30
C GLU A 66 19.87 -10.41 1.05
N ARG A 67 19.04 -10.08 0.06
CA ARG A 67 18.65 -8.71 -0.25
C ARG A 67 17.92 -8.04 0.92
N ILE A 68 16.93 -8.71 1.52
CA ILE A 68 16.19 -8.20 2.68
C ILE A 68 17.15 -7.96 3.85
N GLU A 69 18.04 -8.92 4.14
CA GLU A 69 19.00 -8.80 5.24
C GLU A 69 19.96 -7.64 5.00
N LYS A 70 20.48 -7.46 3.77
CA LYS A 70 21.31 -6.34 3.39
C LYS A 70 20.61 -5.00 3.65
N ILE A 71 19.39 -4.83 3.14
CA ILE A 71 18.59 -3.59 3.35
C ILE A 71 18.40 -3.33 4.85
N LYS A 72 18.16 -4.37 5.66
CA LYS A 72 18.03 -4.25 7.11
C LYS A 72 19.32 -3.75 7.76
N GLN A 73 20.46 -4.32 7.37
CA GLN A 73 21.77 -3.90 7.91
C GLN A 73 22.11 -2.47 7.51
N ASP A 74 21.80 -2.08 6.27
CA ASP A 74 22.01 -0.71 5.78
C ASP A 74 21.12 0.29 6.54
N ALA A 75 19.88 -0.07 6.83
CA ALA A 75 18.97 0.73 7.63
C ALA A 75 19.48 0.91 9.07
N ILE A 76 19.95 -0.17 9.71
CA ILE A 76 20.52 -0.12 11.07
C ILE A 76 21.81 0.73 11.08
N ALA A 77 22.67 0.55 10.09
CA ALA A 77 23.91 1.31 9.96
C ALA A 77 23.63 2.82 9.77
N TYR A 78 22.63 3.15 8.93
CA TYR A 78 22.19 4.52 8.73
C TYR A 78 21.68 5.16 10.02
N LEU A 79 20.82 4.47 10.74
CA LEU A 79 20.24 4.97 12.00
C LEU A 79 21.31 5.19 13.08
N ARG A 80 22.27 4.27 13.20
CA ARG A 80 23.38 4.42 14.15
C ARG A 80 24.28 5.59 13.80
N ARG A 81 24.64 5.72 12.51
CA ARG A 81 25.60 6.75 12.05
C ARG A 81 25.03 8.16 12.13
N ASN A 82 23.75 8.36 11.83
CA ASN A 82 23.17 9.70 11.66
C ASN A 82 22.36 10.16 12.87
N PHE A 83 21.91 9.23 13.73
CA PHE A 83 20.99 9.54 14.84
C PHE A 83 21.43 8.95 16.18
N ASP A 84 22.61 8.31 16.25
CA ASP A 84 23.03 7.54 17.44
C ASP A 84 21.95 6.59 17.96
N PHE A 85 21.12 6.07 17.07
CA PHE A 85 19.92 5.33 17.42
C PHE A 85 20.26 3.97 18.05
N PRO A 86 19.86 3.72 19.31
CA PRO A 86 20.19 2.49 20.01
C PRO A 86 19.31 1.35 19.50
N VAL A 87 19.88 0.41 18.75
CA VAL A 87 19.18 -0.79 18.30
C VAL A 87 19.50 -1.96 19.26
N PRO A 88 18.49 -2.45 20.00
CA PRO A 88 18.67 -3.60 20.89
C PRO A 88 19.07 -4.85 20.12
N LYS A 89 19.95 -5.69 20.67
CA LYS A 89 20.40 -6.94 20.03
C LYS A 89 19.26 -7.84 19.56
N PRO A 90 18.17 -8.06 20.33
CA PRO A 90 17.04 -8.86 19.84
C PRO A 90 16.37 -8.30 18.59
N VAL A 91 16.34 -6.98 18.40
CA VAL A 91 15.77 -6.33 17.21
C VAL A 91 16.74 -6.42 16.04
N ALA A 92 18.04 -6.16 16.27
CA ALA A 92 19.06 -6.24 15.23
C ALA A 92 19.22 -7.67 14.65
N ASN A 93 19.09 -8.69 15.50
CA ASN A 93 19.26 -10.10 15.12
C ASN A 93 17.96 -10.79 14.67
N ALA A 94 16.81 -10.10 14.71
CA ALA A 94 15.54 -10.65 14.30
C ALA A 94 15.53 -10.91 12.78
N ASP A 95 14.92 -12.01 12.34
CA ASP A 95 14.57 -12.17 10.93
C ASP A 95 13.48 -11.15 10.53
N ILE A 96 13.22 -11.02 9.24
CA ILE A 96 12.28 -10.01 8.74
C ILE A 96 10.86 -10.23 9.24
N CYS A 97 10.38 -11.47 9.35
CA CYS A 97 9.05 -11.76 9.89
C CYS A 97 8.97 -11.42 11.38
N ASP A 98 10.00 -11.76 12.15
CA ASP A 98 10.07 -11.40 13.57
C ASP A 98 10.15 -9.88 13.76
N LEU A 99 10.88 -9.17 12.88
CA LEU A 99 10.93 -7.71 12.91
C LEU A 99 9.54 -7.09 12.65
N LEU A 100 8.80 -7.62 11.67
CA LEU A 100 7.42 -7.22 11.38
C LEU A 100 6.46 -7.53 12.54
N MET A 101 6.64 -8.68 13.19
CA MET A 101 5.87 -9.05 14.39
C MET A 101 6.22 -8.15 15.59
N MET A 102 7.50 -7.81 15.78
CA MET A 102 7.90 -6.83 16.81
C MET A 102 7.29 -5.46 16.56
N ALA A 103 7.26 -5.00 15.30
CA ALA A 103 6.64 -3.74 14.90
C ALA A 103 5.11 -3.74 15.12
N SER A 104 4.50 -4.91 15.20
CA SER A 104 3.08 -5.10 15.51
C SER A 104 2.80 -5.20 17.02
N GLY A 105 3.85 -5.28 17.84
CA GLY A 105 3.75 -5.39 19.29
C GLY A 105 3.54 -4.04 20.01
N ARG A 106 4.15 -3.91 21.19
CA ARG A 106 4.11 -2.68 22.00
C ARG A 106 5.45 -2.43 22.67
N GLY A 107 5.70 -1.17 23.05
CA GLY A 107 6.84 -0.75 23.85
C GLY A 107 8.09 -0.45 23.01
N HIS A 108 9.25 -0.35 23.68
CA HIS A 108 10.48 0.14 23.06
C HIS A 108 10.95 -0.68 21.85
N ARG A 109 10.85 -2.01 21.91
CA ARG A 109 11.25 -2.88 20.77
C ARG A 109 10.36 -2.65 19.55
N GLN A 110 9.08 -2.43 19.76
CA GLN A 110 8.13 -2.11 18.71
C GLN A 110 8.52 -0.80 18.00
N LEU A 111 8.82 0.26 18.76
CA LEU A 111 9.26 1.54 18.19
C LEU A 111 10.54 1.38 17.37
N CYS A 112 11.53 0.65 17.92
CA CYS A 112 12.78 0.36 17.19
C CYS A 112 12.53 -0.40 15.90
N ALA A 113 11.71 -1.45 15.93
CA ALA A 113 11.37 -2.25 14.75
C ALA A 113 10.65 -1.40 13.70
N CYS A 114 9.64 -0.60 14.09
CA CYS A 114 8.96 0.31 13.18
C CYS A 114 9.92 1.32 12.53
N THR A 115 10.85 1.88 13.29
CA THR A 115 11.83 2.84 12.77
C THR A 115 12.75 2.18 11.74
N ILE A 116 13.25 0.97 12.02
CA ILE A 116 14.08 0.23 11.08
C ILE A 116 13.30 -0.09 9.80
N LEU A 117 12.08 -0.61 9.91
CA LEU A 117 11.25 -0.95 8.75
C LEU A 117 10.91 0.26 7.87
N LYS A 118 10.73 1.45 8.47
CA LYS A 118 10.53 2.70 7.71
C LYS A 118 11.77 3.07 6.90
N VAL A 119 12.95 2.95 7.49
CA VAL A 119 14.22 3.22 6.78
C VAL A 119 14.47 2.15 5.71
N MET A 120 14.20 0.86 6.01
CA MET A 120 14.27 -0.22 5.02
C MET A 120 13.37 0.07 3.82
N HIS A 121 12.16 0.52 4.05
CA HIS A 121 11.23 0.89 2.98
C HIS A 121 11.80 2.01 2.08
N ILE A 122 12.37 3.05 2.68
CA ILE A 122 12.99 4.16 1.93
C ILE A 122 14.17 3.66 1.09
N ILE A 123 15.06 2.87 1.70
CA ILE A 123 16.22 2.30 1.00
C ILE A 123 15.75 1.44 -0.17
N HIS A 124 14.81 0.54 0.07
CA HIS A 124 14.28 -0.35 -0.97
C HIS A 124 13.70 0.42 -2.17
N HIS A 125 12.91 1.49 -1.93
CA HIS A 125 12.36 2.31 -3.00
C HIS A 125 13.43 3.07 -3.78
N LEU A 126 14.44 3.61 -3.10
CA LEU A 126 15.54 4.32 -3.76
C LEU A 126 16.35 3.37 -4.64
N GLU A 127 16.75 2.19 -4.10
CA GLU A 127 17.50 1.18 -4.87
C GLU A 127 16.69 0.66 -6.06
N ALA A 128 15.38 0.45 -5.91
CA ALA A 128 14.52 0.01 -7.00
C ALA A 128 14.46 1.05 -8.14
N ARG A 129 14.40 2.34 -7.80
CA ARG A 129 14.46 3.42 -8.78
C ARG A 129 15.80 3.50 -9.50
N GLU A 130 16.92 3.39 -8.76
CA GLU A 130 18.25 3.36 -9.35
C GLU A 130 18.41 2.17 -10.31
N LEU A 131 17.91 1.00 -9.91
CA LEU A 131 17.93 -0.19 -10.75
C LEU A 131 17.14 0.00 -12.05
N LEU A 132 15.98 0.63 -12.01
CA LEU A 132 15.18 0.94 -13.20
C LEU A 132 15.95 1.81 -14.20
N PHE A 133 16.76 2.76 -13.74
CA PHE A 133 17.60 3.57 -14.63
C PHE A 133 18.79 2.79 -15.24
N MET A 134 19.24 1.73 -14.58
CA MET A 134 20.35 0.91 -15.05
C MET A 134 19.92 -0.22 -15.99
N LEU A 135 18.67 -0.68 -15.87
CA LEU A 135 18.17 -1.78 -16.69
C LEU A 135 17.85 -1.30 -18.12
N PRO A 136 18.20 -2.09 -19.15
CA PRO A 136 17.87 -1.78 -20.55
C PRO A 136 16.38 -2.09 -20.85
N THR A 137 15.49 -1.66 -19.94
CA THR A 137 14.06 -1.92 -20.00
C THR A 137 13.35 -0.61 -20.33
N SER A 138 12.49 -0.62 -21.33
CA SER A 138 11.70 0.55 -21.69
C SER A 138 10.53 0.76 -20.72
N ASP A 139 10.13 2.02 -20.51
CA ASP A 139 8.90 2.37 -19.78
C ASP A 139 7.68 1.55 -20.27
N GLN A 140 7.64 1.24 -21.57
CA GLN A 140 6.52 0.49 -22.17
C GLN A 140 6.49 -0.97 -21.70
N GLU A 141 7.65 -1.60 -21.55
CA GLU A 141 7.74 -2.98 -21.04
C GLU A 141 7.35 -3.04 -19.57
N VAL A 142 7.84 -2.08 -18.74
CA VAL A 142 7.43 -1.97 -17.34
C VAL A 142 5.92 -1.79 -17.24
N PHE A 143 5.33 -0.88 -18.02
CA PHE A 143 3.88 -0.69 -18.03
C PHE A 143 3.11 -1.92 -18.44
N HIS A 144 3.64 -2.67 -19.42
CA HIS A 144 3.02 -3.91 -19.86
C HIS A 144 3.00 -4.97 -18.76
N MET A 145 4.10 -5.11 -17.99
CA MET A 145 4.17 -6.03 -16.85
C MET A 145 3.14 -5.67 -15.76
N VAL A 146 3.05 -4.37 -15.42
CA VAL A 146 2.06 -3.89 -14.44
C VAL A 146 0.64 -4.13 -14.94
N GLU A 147 0.34 -3.80 -16.20
CA GLU A 147 -0.97 -4.06 -16.81
C GLU A 147 -1.32 -5.55 -16.75
N GLN A 148 -0.41 -6.44 -17.14
CA GLN A 148 -0.64 -7.89 -17.08
C GLN A 148 -0.95 -8.37 -15.66
N LYS A 149 -0.22 -7.87 -14.65
CA LYS A 149 -0.46 -8.20 -13.24
C LYS A 149 -1.87 -7.77 -12.82
N VAL A 150 -2.24 -6.51 -13.09
CA VAL A 150 -3.55 -5.97 -12.71
C VAL A 150 -4.68 -6.70 -13.43
N TYR A 151 -4.58 -6.89 -14.76
CA TYR A 151 -5.61 -7.59 -15.53
C TYR A 151 -5.80 -9.05 -15.08
N ARG A 152 -4.70 -9.73 -14.72
CA ARG A 152 -4.76 -11.10 -14.18
C ARG A 152 -5.52 -11.13 -12.86
N VAL A 153 -5.16 -10.27 -11.92
CA VAL A 153 -5.80 -10.23 -10.59
C VAL A 153 -7.28 -9.84 -10.69
N VAL A 154 -7.60 -8.80 -11.48
CA VAL A 154 -9.00 -8.39 -11.66
C VAL A 154 -9.79 -9.43 -12.45
N GLY A 155 -9.18 -10.10 -13.43
CA GLY A 155 -9.79 -11.23 -14.11
C GLY A 155 -10.19 -12.37 -13.16
N TRP A 156 -9.32 -12.68 -12.19
CA TRP A 156 -9.64 -13.61 -11.09
C TRP A 156 -10.78 -13.11 -10.21
N MET A 157 -10.79 -11.85 -9.82
CA MET A 157 -11.88 -11.26 -9.03
C MET A 157 -13.22 -11.43 -9.75
N LEU A 158 -13.27 -11.11 -11.04
CA LEU A 158 -14.49 -11.20 -11.85
C LEU A 158 -14.95 -12.66 -12.00
N SER A 159 -14.04 -13.59 -12.29
CA SER A 159 -14.37 -15.02 -12.44
C SER A 159 -14.78 -15.68 -11.13
N SER A 160 -14.34 -15.15 -9.99
CA SER A 160 -14.72 -15.60 -8.64
C SER A 160 -15.99 -14.94 -8.11
N GLY A 161 -16.67 -14.13 -8.92
CA GLY A 161 -17.94 -13.51 -8.55
C GLY A 161 -17.83 -12.34 -7.56
N PHE A 162 -16.67 -11.68 -7.50
CA PHE A 162 -16.53 -10.47 -6.68
C PHE A 162 -17.53 -9.41 -7.11
N PRO A 163 -18.02 -8.55 -6.21
CA PRO A 163 -19.06 -7.57 -6.49
C PRO A 163 -18.50 -6.35 -7.27
N ILE A 164 -17.88 -6.63 -8.40
CA ILE A 164 -17.35 -5.64 -9.35
C ILE A 164 -18.36 -5.52 -10.50
N VAL A 165 -18.82 -4.29 -10.74
CA VAL A 165 -19.75 -3.97 -11.83
C VAL A 165 -18.99 -3.71 -13.12
N GLU A 166 -17.87 -2.99 -13.03
CA GLU A 166 -17.07 -2.61 -14.19
C GLU A 166 -15.59 -2.47 -13.81
N PHE A 167 -14.74 -2.82 -14.76
CA PHE A 167 -13.31 -2.58 -14.69
C PHE A 167 -12.84 -1.90 -15.97
N ILE A 168 -12.17 -0.75 -15.81
CA ILE A 168 -11.60 0.01 -16.91
C ILE A 168 -10.11 0.22 -16.62
N GLY A 169 -9.26 -0.27 -17.51
CA GLY A 169 -7.83 -0.04 -17.48
C GLY A 169 -7.35 0.64 -18.76
N GLY A 170 -6.28 1.40 -18.66
CA GLY A 170 -5.67 2.00 -19.83
C GLY A 170 -4.51 2.92 -19.52
N ARG A 171 -3.74 3.17 -20.57
CA ARG A 171 -2.64 4.14 -20.56
C ARG A 171 -3.19 5.52 -20.85
N LYS A 172 -2.64 6.50 -20.19
CA LYS A 172 -2.99 7.88 -20.47
C LYS A 172 -2.40 8.30 -21.82
N ASN A 173 -3.22 8.89 -22.67
CA ASN A 173 -2.77 9.43 -23.95
C ASN A 173 -1.72 10.54 -23.69
N LYS A 174 -0.64 10.56 -24.47
CA LYS A 174 0.44 11.56 -24.41
C LYS A 174 -0.10 13.00 -24.53
N ASP A 175 -1.07 13.23 -25.39
CA ASP A 175 -1.68 14.56 -25.58
C ASP A 175 -2.39 15.05 -24.31
N SER A 176 -3.06 14.14 -23.58
CA SER A 176 -3.66 14.44 -22.27
C SER A 176 -2.60 14.77 -21.22
N LEU A 177 -1.41 14.17 -21.30
CA LEU A 177 -0.27 14.51 -20.43
C LEU A 177 0.28 15.90 -20.78
N TYR A 178 0.44 16.21 -22.06
CA TYR A 178 0.91 17.53 -22.52
C TYR A 178 -0.07 18.61 -22.09
N THR A 179 -1.37 18.41 -22.30
CA THR A 179 -2.41 19.36 -21.87
C THR A 179 -2.38 19.59 -20.36
N LYS A 180 -2.18 18.53 -19.57
CA LYS A 180 -2.07 18.65 -18.10
C LYS A 180 -0.85 19.45 -17.67
N LEU A 181 0.30 19.24 -18.33
CA LEU A 181 1.53 20.00 -18.07
C LEU A 181 1.40 21.47 -18.43
N LEU A 182 0.77 21.77 -19.57
CA LEU A 182 0.50 23.13 -19.99
C LEU A 182 -0.47 23.87 -19.04
N ALA A 183 -1.50 23.17 -18.55
CA ALA A 183 -2.51 23.76 -17.68
C ALA A 183 -2.04 23.99 -16.23
N LYS A 184 -1.07 23.20 -15.74
CA LYS A 184 -0.58 23.27 -14.36
C LYS A 184 0.88 23.73 -14.32
N GLN A 185 1.09 25.04 -14.21
CA GLN A 185 2.42 25.68 -14.17
C GLN A 185 3.36 25.17 -13.06
N LYS A 186 2.83 24.50 -12.01
CA LYS A 186 3.60 23.98 -10.88
C LYS A 186 4.00 22.53 -11.02
N ASN A 187 3.56 21.80 -12.05
CA ASN A 187 3.87 20.38 -12.20
C ASN A 187 5.11 20.19 -13.09
N ILE A 188 6.15 19.62 -12.49
CA ILE A 188 7.33 19.15 -13.23
C ILE A 188 6.96 17.82 -13.92
N ALA A 189 7.45 17.60 -15.14
CA ALA A 189 7.18 16.36 -15.89
C ALA A 189 7.51 15.07 -15.11
N ALA A 190 8.52 15.12 -14.23
CA ALA A 190 8.89 14.03 -13.33
C ALA A 190 7.84 13.70 -12.27
N GLN A 191 6.87 14.58 -11.99
CA GLN A 191 5.80 14.40 -11.02
C GLN A 191 4.49 13.87 -11.64
N ILE A 192 4.51 13.44 -12.90
CA ILE A 192 3.36 12.77 -13.51
C ILE A 192 3.40 11.29 -13.15
N TYR A 193 2.75 10.96 -12.04
CA TYR A 193 2.66 9.58 -11.56
C TYR A 193 1.63 8.74 -12.32
N ASP A 194 0.53 9.34 -12.85
CA ASP A 194 -0.60 8.61 -13.42
C ASP A 194 -0.40 8.23 -14.90
N LYS A 195 0.68 7.53 -15.21
CA LYS A 195 0.95 7.01 -16.56
C LYS A 195 0.03 5.84 -16.92
N LEU A 196 -0.28 4.99 -15.92
CA LEU A 196 -1.29 3.94 -15.99
C LEU A 196 -2.48 4.31 -15.10
N ARG A 197 -3.69 4.00 -15.55
CA ARG A 197 -4.91 4.24 -14.78
C ARG A 197 -5.81 3.02 -14.82
N PHE A 198 -6.25 2.60 -13.64
CA PHE A 198 -7.24 1.56 -13.48
C PHE A 198 -8.42 2.09 -12.68
N ARG A 199 -9.62 1.68 -13.08
CA ARG A 199 -10.86 2.00 -12.37
C ARG A 199 -11.61 0.72 -12.10
N VAL A 200 -11.92 0.49 -10.84
CA VAL A 200 -12.78 -0.60 -10.37
C VAL A 200 -14.06 0.02 -9.86
N ILE A 201 -15.20 -0.40 -10.37
CA ILE A 201 -16.52 0.04 -9.92
C ILE A 201 -17.14 -1.13 -9.15
N THR A 202 -17.32 -0.92 -7.84
CA THR A 202 -17.95 -1.89 -6.95
C THR A 202 -19.47 -1.73 -6.97
N ARG A 203 -20.19 -2.79 -6.59
CA ARG A 203 -21.65 -2.80 -6.55
C ARG A 203 -22.19 -1.85 -5.48
N SER A 204 -21.53 -1.80 -4.33
CA SER A 204 -21.90 -0.97 -3.19
C SER A 204 -20.69 -0.33 -2.53
N SER A 205 -20.91 0.60 -1.61
CA SER A 205 -19.86 1.16 -0.75
C SER A 205 -19.25 0.12 0.18
N ASP A 206 -20.01 -0.89 0.59
CA ASP A 206 -19.55 -1.94 1.50
C ASP A 206 -18.53 -2.87 0.85
N ASP A 207 -18.53 -2.92 -0.48
CA ASP A 207 -17.57 -3.69 -1.26
C ASP A 207 -16.21 -3.01 -1.42
N ILE A 208 -16.08 -1.73 -1.03
CA ILE A 208 -14.84 -0.96 -1.22
C ILE A 208 -13.72 -1.50 -0.32
N PHE A 209 -13.98 -1.70 0.97
CA PHE A 209 -12.96 -2.20 1.91
C PHE A 209 -12.45 -3.59 1.52
N PRO A 210 -13.32 -4.59 1.27
CA PRO A 210 -12.90 -5.89 0.79
C PRO A 210 -12.13 -5.85 -0.52
N THR A 211 -12.57 -5.01 -1.47
CA THR A 211 -11.87 -4.83 -2.74
C THR A 211 -10.48 -4.24 -2.55
N LEU A 212 -10.33 -3.19 -1.73
CA LEU A 212 -9.03 -2.60 -1.40
C LEU A 212 -8.11 -3.60 -0.70
N ALA A 213 -8.63 -4.33 0.30
CA ALA A 213 -7.85 -5.35 1.00
C ALA A 213 -7.33 -6.44 0.05
N TYR A 214 -8.17 -6.89 -0.89
CA TYR A 214 -7.76 -7.86 -1.90
C TYR A 214 -6.69 -7.32 -2.85
N LEU A 215 -6.87 -6.10 -3.35
CA LEU A 215 -5.89 -5.45 -4.22
C LEU A 215 -4.55 -5.24 -3.50
N MET A 216 -4.57 -4.85 -2.23
CA MET A 216 -3.35 -4.68 -1.43
C MET A 216 -2.60 -5.98 -1.14
N ARG A 217 -3.28 -7.13 -1.16
CA ARG A 217 -2.64 -8.45 -1.02
C ARG A 217 -2.04 -8.97 -2.32
N HIS A 218 -2.62 -8.61 -3.48
CA HIS A 218 -2.32 -9.29 -4.74
C HIS A 218 -1.81 -8.40 -5.86
N VAL A 219 -1.99 -7.07 -5.75
CA VAL A 219 -1.53 -6.11 -6.76
C VAL A 219 -0.41 -5.23 -6.21
N PHE A 220 -0.65 -4.59 -5.09
CA PHE A 220 0.30 -3.65 -4.47
C PHE A 220 0.17 -3.67 -2.95
N PRO A 221 1.26 -3.62 -2.19
CA PRO A 221 1.17 -3.47 -0.74
C PRO A 221 0.78 -2.02 -0.36
N PHE A 222 0.11 -1.85 0.78
CA PHE A 222 -0.38 -0.54 1.23
C PHE A 222 0.71 0.53 1.32
N ASN A 223 1.94 0.11 1.63
CA ASN A 223 3.09 0.99 1.80
C ASN A 223 3.69 1.50 0.47
N TYR A 224 3.18 1.07 -0.69
CA TYR A 224 3.55 1.60 -2.00
C TYR A 224 2.61 2.72 -2.46
N VAL A 225 1.58 3.06 -1.68
CA VAL A 225 0.71 4.21 -1.97
C VAL A 225 1.47 5.51 -1.72
N ILE A 226 1.46 6.40 -2.71
CA ILE A 226 2.19 7.68 -2.66
C ILE A 226 1.47 8.64 -1.70
N PRO A 227 2.16 9.16 -0.68
CA PRO A 227 1.59 10.10 0.27
C PRO A 227 1.06 11.36 -0.39
N GLY A 228 -0.11 11.84 0.06
CA GLY A 228 -0.72 13.07 -0.41
C GLY A 228 -1.45 12.97 -1.77
N GLU A 229 -1.35 11.82 -2.46
CA GLU A 229 -2.01 11.61 -3.75
C GLU A 229 -3.35 10.87 -3.63
N SER A 230 -3.79 10.58 -2.41
CA SER A 230 -5.11 9.96 -2.16
C SER A 230 -6.21 10.99 -2.02
N LYS A 231 -7.38 10.67 -2.59
CA LYS A 231 -8.63 11.43 -2.44
C LYS A 231 -9.77 10.46 -2.18
N ASN A 232 -10.52 10.70 -1.13
CA ASN A 232 -11.68 9.92 -0.76
C ASN A 232 -12.87 10.85 -0.53
N ASN A 233 -13.89 10.74 -1.38
CA ASN A 233 -15.14 11.51 -1.24
C ASN A 233 -16.40 10.61 -1.18
N ILE A 234 -16.21 9.31 -0.88
CA ILE A 234 -17.30 8.35 -0.77
C ILE A 234 -17.65 8.07 0.69
N LEU A 235 -16.63 7.76 1.51
CA LEU A 235 -16.78 7.17 2.82
C LEU A 235 -16.09 8.00 3.90
N SER A 236 -16.74 8.16 5.05
CA SER A 236 -16.05 8.42 6.30
C SER A 236 -15.60 7.08 6.88
N PHE A 237 -14.28 6.88 7.03
CA PHE A 237 -13.72 5.64 7.56
C PHE A 237 -14.35 5.25 8.90
N ARG A 238 -14.42 6.21 9.83
CA ARG A 238 -14.97 5.98 11.17
C ARG A 238 -16.43 5.59 11.12
N ARG A 239 -17.28 6.36 10.42
CA ARG A 239 -18.72 6.07 10.30
C ARG A 239 -18.96 4.72 9.64
N PHE A 240 -18.17 4.39 8.62
CA PHE A 240 -18.24 3.09 7.98
C PHE A 240 -17.93 1.96 8.96
N CYS A 241 -16.85 2.06 9.73
CA CYS A 241 -16.52 1.06 10.76
C CYS A 241 -17.57 0.97 11.85
N GLU A 242 -18.15 2.08 12.29
CA GLU A 242 -19.20 2.12 13.31
C GLU A 242 -20.52 1.48 12.85
N SER A 243 -20.80 1.49 11.53
CA SER A 243 -22.00 0.85 10.95
C SER A 243 -21.90 -0.67 10.79
N HIS A 244 -20.70 -1.25 10.91
CA HIS A 244 -20.48 -2.69 10.78
C HIS A 244 -20.04 -3.30 12.12
N GLU A 245 -20.74 -4.29 12.61
CA GLU A 245 -20.55 -4.85 13.96
C GLU A 245 -19.12 -5.30 14.21
N HIS A 246 -18.56 -6.11 13.31
CA HIS A 246 -17.19 -6.61 13.44
C HIS A 246 -16.15 -5.48 13.40
N LEU A 247 -16.22 -4.58 12.43
CA LEU A 247 -15.28 -3.45 12.30
C LEU A 247 -15.35 -2.50 13.50
N ARG A 248 -16.53 -2.31 14.07
CA ARG A 248 -16.73 -1.52 15.29
C ARG A 248 -15.94 -2.08 16.48
N THR A 249 -15.76 -3.41 16.55
CA THR A 249 -14.94 -4.04 17.61
C THR A 249 -13.45 -3.85 17.39
N LEU A 250 -13.01 -3.69 16.14
CA LEU A 250 -11.60 -3.46 15.78
C LEU A 250 -11.18 -2.00 15.95
N LEU A 251 -12.11 -1.07 15.73
CA LEU A 251 -11.81 0.38 15.70
C LEU A 251 -11.06 0.89 16.95
N PRO A 252 -11.42 0.53 18.21
CA PRO A 252 -10.69 0.97 19.41
C PRO A 252 -9.28 0.38 19.51
N ARG A 253 -8.98 -0.67 18.77
CA ARG A 253 -7.65 -1.33 18.77
C ARG A 253 -6.66 -0.63 17.83
N LEU A 254 -7.16 0.17 16.89
CA LEU A 254 -6.33 1.02 16.05
C LEU A 254 -5.76 2.15 16.90
N GLN A 255 -4.45 2.40 16.77
CA GLN A 255 -3.81 3.57 17.38
C GLN A 255 -4.01 4.78 16.46
N ILE A 256 -5.16 5.41 16.57
CA ILE A 256 -5.47 6.62 15.82
C ILE A 256 -5.07 7.77 16.76
N ALA A 257 -4.08 8.58 16.37
CA ALA A 257 -3.78 9.82 17.09
C ALA A 257 -4.99 10.77 16.92
N GLU A 258 -5.46 11.35 18.03
CA GLU A 258 -6.65 12.20 18.05
C GLU A 258 -6.58 13.41 17.09
N ASP A 259 -5.37 13.94 16.87
CA ASP A 259 -5.12 15.05 15.92
C ASP A 259 -5.32 14.67 14.44
N ILE A 260 -5.43 13.38 14.16
CA ILE A 260 -5.50 12.81 12.82
C ILE A 260 -6.95 12.49 12.43
N GLU A 261 -7.84 12.50 13.39
CA GLU A 261 -9.29 12.22 13.23
C GLU A 261 -10.13 13.36 12.64
N ARG A 262 -9.54 14.44 12.22
CA ARG A 262 -10.31 15.33 11.34
C ARG A 262 -10.63 14.52 10.10
N ASP A 263 -11.85 13.93 10.10
CA ASP A 263 -12.52 13.54 8.86
C ASP A 263 -12.27 14.70 7.89
N SER A 264 -11.31 14.55 7.01
CA SER A 264 -11.18 15.48 5.91
C SER A 264 -12.47 15.29 5.13
N MET A 265 -13.43 16.16 5.43
CA MET A 265 -14.58 16.36 4.57
C MET A 265 -14.03 16.51 3.16
N PRO A 266 -14.65 15.89 2.17
CA PRO A 266 -14.13 15.88 0.81
C PRO A 266 -13.75 17.31 0.42
N ASP A 267 -12.51 17.49 -0.03
CA ASP A 267 -12.13 18.71 -0.74
C ASP A 267 -13.09 18.86 -1.90
N ASP A 268 -13.99 19.83 -1.80
CA ASP A 268 -14.88 20.23 -2.88
C ASP A 268 -14.02 20.72 -4.04
N ASN A 269 -13.60 19.78 -4.88
CA ASN A 269 -12.92 20.12 -6.11
C ASN A 269 -13.96 20.76 -7.05
N THR A 270 -13.91 22.06 -7.17
CA THR A 270 -14.81 22.89 -7.98
C THR A 270 -14.92 22.44 -9.45
N PHE A 271 -14.01 21.60 -9.92
CA PHE A 271 -13.99 21.04 -11.28
C PHE A 271 -14.58 19.62 -11.40
N THR A 272 -15.06 19.02 -10.30
CA THR A 272 -15.65 17.69 -10.31
C THR A 272 -17.16 17.82 -10.14
N SER A 273 -17.96 17.15 -10.99
CA SER A 273 -19.41 17.14 -10.79
C SER A 273 -19.74 16.60 -9.39
N GLY A 274 -20.69 17.21 -8.66
CA GLY A 274 -21.07 16.84 -7.30
C GLY A 274 -21.53 15.39 -7.14
N ASN A 275 -21.72 14.67 -8.25
CA ASN A 275 -22.10 13.25 -8.29
C ASN A 275 -20.91 12.30 -8.47
N TYR A 276 -19.67 12.79 -8.65
CA TYR A 276 -18.50 11.93 -8.85
C TYR A 276 -17.95 11.47 -7.51
N ARG A 277 -18.26 10.23 -7.14
CA ARG A 277 -17.79 9.59 -5.90
C ARG A 277 -16.64 8.64 -6.20
N VAL A 278 -15.51 8.81 -5.51
CA VAL A 278 -14.30 8.04 -5.77
C VAL A 278 -13.43 7.88 -4.52
N VAL A 279 -12.80 6.72 -4.41
CA VAL A 279 -11.52 6.56 -3.70
C VAL A 279 -10.44 6.53 -4.76
N HIS A 280 -9.60 7.54 -4.80
CA HIS A 280 -8.49 7.68 -5.74
C HIS A 280 -7.18 7.69 -4.98
N PHE A 281 -6.20 6.96 -5.45
CA PHE A 281 -4.84 6.94 -4.91
C PHE A 281 -3.85 6.59 -6.01
N VAL A 282 -2.58 6.87 -5.77
CA VAL A 282 -1.47 6.56 -6.67
C VAL A 282 -0.54 5.57 -6.00
N VAL A 283 -0.07 4.58 -6.75
CA VAL A 283 0.83 3.53 -6.28
C VAL A 283 2.11 3.58 -7.08
N ASP A 284 3.25 3.52 -6.40
CA ASP A 284 4.58 3.37 -7.00
C ASP A 284 4.93 1.87 -7.02
N MET A 285 4.87 1.24 -8.22
CA MET A 285 5.05 -0.21 -8.42
C MET A 285 6.31 -0.46 -9.25
#